data_4f1c804a8c3911465c83ddfa34bcf9e3
#
_entry.id   4f1c804a8c3911465c83ddfa34bcf9e3
#
_cell.length_a   1.000
_cell.length_b   1.000
_cell.length_c   1.000
_cell.angle_alpha   90.00
_cell.angle_beta   90.00
_cell.angle_gamma   90.00
#
_symmetry.space_group_name_H-M   'P 1'
#
loop_
_entity.id
_entity.type
_entity.pdbx_description
1 polymer ?
#
loop_
_entity_poly.entity_id
_entity_poly.type
_entity_poly.pdbx_seq_one_letter_code
_entity_poly.pdbx_strand_id
1 'polypeptide(L)'
;MKKYFILPLMASFAMVGFAQDFDTDPTVMIDNEKEDLHFTVGARMMADVAYYHSDFTPMKSGASLTDARLRASLTYKDWYFYADFGFGGGKFSQKNIFVQYTSKQDAGNHSVKAGYYNDPAGSMARNTSLGSYHFISRPGSTNALGEGRELGITYKFENNTWFAQQGVFTEDKYNSQEAGFNGVTVAGRWLYRPLNDNNETFHVGLNARYARIGGGVEYNNTLKKTLTLGQSLETFVDDTEQFVSCDIPWAKSTVDVGVEALYKNNKFFARGEYLFKYVAKERDSETLFIAAQNNIDAWGSIDYWIAANPIKDNKFHGGYLELGYLIFGKPYTYNNAEGLLGGLGGNSLELVARYNYTNLSNLIEGEYYSAGRDQYYPGGYMQDWPYNSAAISGGNIHSATIGANYSFNKFCSVMLNYTYHKLDRDKYSYDKNFHSLQARLLFQF
;
A
#
# COMPACT_ATOMS: atom_id res chain seq x y z
N MET A 1 -0.27 -28.25 -29.71
CA MET A 1 0.83 -27.53 -30.35
C MET A 1 0.53 -26.04 -30.37
N LYS A 2 0.84 -25.30 -29.31
CA LYS A 2 0.78 -23.82 -29.24
C LYS A 2 1.56 -23.36 -27.99
N LYS A 3 2.86 -23.62 -27.90
CA LYS A 3 3.65 -23.29 -26.69
C LYS A 3 4.91 -22.41 -26.90
N TYR A 4 5.12 -21.78 -28.07
CA TYR A 4 6.40 -21.11 -28.33
C TYR A 4 6.24 -19.77 -29.07
N PHE A 5 5.43 -18.82 -28.58
CA PHE A 5 5.32 -17.53 -29.28
C PHE A 5 5.65 -16.29 -28.41
N ILE A 6 6.03 -16.45 -27.15
CA ILE A 6 6.26 -15.31 -26.24
C ILE A 6 7.76 -14.98 -26.07
N LEU A 7 8.65 -15.95 -26.25
CA LEU A 7 10.10 -15.72 -26.07
C LEU A 7 10.78 -14.81 -27.12
N PRO A 8 10.36 -14.77 -28.42
CA PRO A 8 11.02 -13.89 -29.37
C PRO A 8 10.65 -12.41 -29.26
N LEU A 9 9.53 -12.06 -28.60
CA LEU A 9 9.12 -10.66 -28.44
C LEU A 9 9.95 -9.92 -27.38
N MET A 10 10.48 -10.62 -26.39
CA MET A 10 11.38 -10.02 -25.38
C MET A 10 12.81 -9.81 -25.89
N ALA A 11 13.26 -10.58 -26.87
CA ALA A 11 14.60 -10.46 -27.45
C ALA A 11 14.72 -9.31 -28.46
N SER A 12 13.61 -8.86 -29.06
CA SER A 12 13.61 -7.75 -30.02
C SER A 12 13.61 -6.35 -29.40
N PHE A 13 13.29 -6.21 -28.10
CA PHE A 13 13.42 -4.93 -27.41
C PHE A 13 14.83 -4.63 -26.89
N ALA A 14 15.75 -5.58 -26.96
CA ALA A 14 17.10 -5.43 -26.42
C ALA A 14 18.10 -4.72 -27.38
N MET A 15 17.66 -4.26 -28.56
CA MET A 15 18.56 -3.67 -29.55
C MET A 15 18.10 -2.32 -30.12
N VAL A 16 17.55 -1.44 -29.31
CA VAL A 16 17.52 -0.03 -29.71
C VAL A 16 18.42 0.72 -28.75
N GLY A 17 19.69 0.79 -29.09
CA GLY A 17 20.65 1.62 -28.40
C GLY A 17 20.31 3.10 -28.61
N PHE A 18 19.59 3.69 -27.71
CA PHE A 18 19.56 5.14 -27.53
C PHE A 18 20.41 5.47 -26.30
N ALA A 19 21.72 5.32 -26.45
CA ALA A 19 22.64 6.01 -25.56
C ALA A 19 22.77 7.45 -26.05
N GLN A 20 21.77 8.26 -25.86
CA GLN A 20 21.96 9.70 -25.76
C GLN A 20 22.11 10.02 -24.27
N ASP A 21 23.28 10.50 -23.93
CA ASP A 21 23.59 11.10 -22.63
C ASP A 21 22.79 12.40 -22.51
N PHE A 22 21.56 12.29 -22.03
CA PHE A 22 20.80 13.47 -21.64
C PHE A 22 21.27 13.91 -20.26
N ASP A 23 22.27 14.76 -20.27
CA ASP A 23 22.86 15.34 -19.04
C ASP A 23 21.97 16.43 -18.41
N THR A 24 20.86 16.75 -19.06
CA THR A 24 19.87 17.72 -18.57
C THR A 24 18.66 17.03 -17.98
N ASP A 25 18.16 17.54 -16.85
CA ASP A 25 16.90 17.10 -16.29
C ASP A 25 15.76 17.44 -17.26
N PRO A 26 14.97 16.47 -17.77
CA PRO A 26 13.87 16.76 -18.68
C PRO A 26 12.65 17.34 -17.98
N THR A 27 12.74 17.57 -16.69
CA THR A 27 11.72 18.29 -15.93
C THR A 27 11.59 19.70 -16.54
N VAL A 28 10.39 20.06 -16.99
CA VAL A 28 10.13 21.45 -17.38
C VAL A 28 10.25 22.29 -16.13
N MET A 29 11.33 23.04 -16.03
CA MET A 29 11.61 23.88 -14.89
C MET A 29 11.51 25.36 -15.31
N ILE A 30 10.71 26.12 -14.60
CA ILE A 30 10.78 27.57 -14.60
C ILE A 30 11.52 27.98 -13.35
N ASP A 31 12.69 28.53 -13.53
CA ASP A 31 13.58 28.92 -12.46
C ASP A 31 13.72 30.44 -12.41
N ASN A 32 13.45 31.03 -11.26
CA ASN A 32 13.70 32.44 -10.98
C ASN A 32 14.55 32.57 -9.73
N GLU A 33 15.87 32.51 -9.91
CA GLU A 33 16.82 32.58 -8.82
C GLU A 33 16.70 33.86 -7.97
N LYS A 34 16.23 34.98 -8.57
CA LYS A 34 16.06 36.26 -7.82
C LYS A 34 14.96 36.20 -6.78
N GLU A 35 13.94 35.39 -7.04
CA GLU A 35 12.77 35.24 -6.16
C GLU A 35 12.83 33.93 -5.36
N ASP A 36 13.88 33.11 -5.54
CA ASP A 36 13.98 31.76 -4.99
C ASP A 36 12.71 30.93 -5.31
N LEU A 37 12.34 30.95 -6.58
CA LEU A 37 11.11 30.34 -7.10
C LEU A 37 11.47 29.28 -8.14
N HIS A 38 11.09 28.01 -7.84
CA HIS A 38 11.32 26.86 -8.72
C HIS A 38 10.01 26.15 -8.98
N PHE A 39 9.58 26.14 -10.25
CA PHE A 39 8.39 25.42 -10.68
C PHE A 39 8.79 24.21 -11.51
N THR A 40 8.28 23.02 -11.19
CA THR A 40 8.58 21.80 -11.93
C THR A 40 7.31 21.08 -12.37
N VAL A 41 7.36 20.47 -13.55
CA VAL A 41 6.33 19.56 -14.05
C VAL A 41 6.97 18.23 -14.38
N GLY A 42 6.36 17.14 -13.94
CA GLY A 42 6.81 15.80 -14.20
C GLY A 42 5.68 14.89 -14.64
N ALA A 43 6.04 13.78 -15.28
CA ALA A 43 5.10 12.75 -15.67
C ALA A 43 5.63 11.36 -15.32
N ARG A 44 4.73 10.39 -15.22
CA ARG A 44 5.06 8.98 -15.06
C ARG A 44 4.08 8.11 -15.82
N MET A 45 4.61 7.08 -16.48
CA MET A 45 3.85 6.02 -17.12
C MET A 45 4.41 4.66 -16.70
N MET A 46 3.51 3.73 -16.38
CA MET A 46 3.84 2.33 -16.11
C MET A 46 2.97 1.42 -16.98
N ALA A 47 3.61 0.60 -17.80
CA ALA A 47 2.95 -0.42 -18.60
C ALA A 47 3.41 -1.79 -18.08
N ASP A 48 2.47 -2.62 -17.68
CA ASP A 48 2.72 -3.94 -17.09
C ASP A 48 2.20 -5.04 -17.99
N VAL A 49 2.94 -6.15 -18.05
CA VAL A 49 2.51 -7.40 -18.65
C VAL A 49 2.62 -8.48 -17.59
N ALA A 50 1.62 -9.34 -17.49
CA ALA A 50 1.62 -10.43 -16.54
C ALA A 50 1.11 -11.73 -17.16
N TYR A 51 1.74 -12.83 -16.77
CA TYR A 51 1.30 -14.19 -17.01
C TYR A 51 1.07 -14.89 -15.67
N TYR A 52 -0.09 -15.51 -15.52
CA TYR A 52 -0.47 -16.22 -14.32
C TYR A 52 -0.68 -17.70 -14.59
N HIS A 53 -0.29 -18.51 -13.62
CA HIS A 53 -0.61 -19.93 -13.56
C HIS A 53 -1.15 -20.25 -12.17
N SER A 54 -2.32 -20.84 -12.12
CA SER A 54 -3.02 -21.27 -10.91
C SER A 54 -3.56 -22.69 -11.13
N ASP A 55 -3.81 -23.39 -10.04
CA ASP A 55 -4.33 -24.76 -10.10
C ASP A 55 -5.83 -24.78 -10.45
N PHE A 56 -6.57 -23.78 -10.04
CA PHE A 56 -8.04 -23.76 -10.12
C PHE A 56 -8.63 -22.45 -10.66
N THR A 57 -8.34 -21.31 -10.03
CA THR A 57 -8.95 -20.02 -10.39
C THR A 57 -8.28 -19.40 -11.60
N PRO A 58 -8.96 -19.23 -12.72
CA PRO A 58 -8.35 -18.62 -13.90
C PRO A 58 -8.11 -17.11 -13.64
N MET A 59 -6.86 -16.71 -13.71
CA MET A 59 -6.47 -15.30 -13.72
C MET A 59 -6.26 -14.81 -15.15
N LYS A 60 -6.63 -13.56 -15.40
CA LYS A 60 -6.51 -12.92 -16.70
C LYS A 60 -5.08 -12.46 -16.97
N SER A 61 -4.31 -13.26 -17.68
CA SER A 61 -3.00 -12.87 -18.21
C SER A 61 -3.15 -11.82 -19.32
N GLY A 62 -2.28 -10.84 -19.37
CA GLY A 62 -2.35 -9.78 -20.38
C GLY A 62 -1.44 -8.60 -20.09
N ALA A 63 -1.80 -7.44 -20.63
CA ALA A 63 -1.09 -6.18 -20.45
C ALA A 63 -2.05 -5.08 -19.98
N SER A 64 -1.55 -4.14 -19.18
CA SER A 64 -2.30 -3.00 -18.67
C SER A 64 -1.42 -1.76 -18.56
N LEU A 65 -1.99 -0.58 -18.83
CA LEU A 65 -1.41 0.69 -18.45
C LEU A 65 -1.78 0.96 -16.99
N THR A 66 -0.92 0.51 -16.07
CA THR A 66 -1.24 0.44 -14.64
C THR A 66 -1.11 1.76 -13.92
N ASP A 67 -0.29 2.66 -14.43
CA ASP A 67 -0.17 4.02 -13.89
C ASP A 67 0.13 5.02 -15.01
N ALA A 68 -0.55 6.15 -14.98
CA ALA A 68 -0.24 7.32 -15.78
C ALA A 68 -0.48 8.55 -14.91
N ARG A 69 0.54 9.40 -14.74
CA ARG A 69 0.47 10.55 -13.83
C ARG A 69 1.04 11.80 -14.42
N LEU A 70 0.45 12.91 -13.99
CA LEU A 70 1.02 14.25 -14.13
C LEU A 70 1.20 14.82 -12.73
N ARG A 71 2.34 15.46 -12.51
CA ARG A 71 2.68 16.11 -11.25
C ARG A 71 3.25 17.49 -11.49
N ALA A 72 2.99 18.38 -10.55
CA ALA A 72 3.58 19.71 -10.53
C ALA A 72 4.03 20.05 -9.12
N SER A 73 5.12 20.77 -9.00
CA SER A 73 5.54 21.32 -7.74
C SER A 73 6.04 22.75 -7.88
N LEU A 74 5.88 23.51 -6.80
CA LEU A 74 6.36 24.89 -6.70
C LEU A 74 7.09 25.02 -5.37
N THR A 75 8.37 25.37 -5.44
CA THR A 75 9.16 25.80 -4.28
C THR A 75 9.28 27.29 -4.31
N TYR A 76 8.94 27.95 -3.22
CA TYR A 76 9.13 29.39 -3.01
C TYR A 76 9.70 29.60 -1.61
N LYS A 77 10.98 29.91 -1.51
CA LYS A 77 11.71 29.99 -0.24
C LYS A 77 11.53 28.71 0.58
N ASP A 78 10.97 28.82 1.77
CA ASP A 78 10.70 27.71 2.68
C ASP A 78 9.38 26.97 2.42
N TRP A 79 8.62 27.39 1.41
CA TRP A 79 7.33 26.80 1.04
C TRP A 79 7.46 25.86 -0.13
N TYR A 80 6.78 24.73 -0.03
CA TYR A 80 6.68 23.71 -1.08
C TYR A 80 5.22 23.35 -1.32
N PHE A 81 4.77 23.49 -2.55
CA PHE A 81 3.44 23.09 -3.03
C PHE A 81 3.61 21.91 -3.96
N TYR A 82 2.75 20.91 -3.83
CA TYR A 82 2.80 19.70 -4.64
C TYR A 82 1.40 19.25 -5.03
N ALA A 83 1.23 18.86 -6.30
CA ALA A 83 0.01 18.26 -6.83
C ALA A 83 0.35 17.08 -7.75
N ASP A 84 -0.31 15.94 -7.55
CA ASP A 84 -0.14 14.70 -8.31
C ASP A 84 -1.52 14.16 -8.71
N PHE A 85 -1.72 13.89 -10.00
CA PHE A 85 -2.96 13.42 -10.58
C PHE A 85 -2.72 12.14 -11.36
N GLY A 86 -3.58 11.13 -11.17
CA GLY A 86 -3.51 9.85 -11.84
C GLY A 86 -4.60 9.69 -12.89
N PHE A 87 -4.25 9.06 -14.01
CA PHE A 87 -5.12 8.77 -15.15
C PHE A 87 -5.09 7.27 -15.51
N GLY A 88 -4.53 6.42 -14.64
CA GLY A 88 -4.46 4.97 -14.87
C GLY A 88 -5.84 4.33 -14.97
N GLY A 89 -5.98 3.31 -15.82
CA GLY A 89 -7.23 2.59 -16.01
C GLY A 89 -8.37 3.44 -16.60
N GLY A 90 -8.04 4.58 -17.26
CA GLY A 90 -9.04 5.48 -17.85
C GLY A 90 -9.85 6.29 -16.83
N LYS A 91 -9.42 6.33 -15.57
CA LYS A 91 -10.09 7.08 -14.50
C LYS A 91 -9.19 8.19 -13.98
N PHE A 92 -9.76 9.38 -13.80
CA PHE A 92 -9.09 10.45 -13.09
C PHE A 92 -9.08 10.17 -11.59
N SER A 93 -7.94 10.39 -10.95
CA SER A 93 -7.81 10.26 -9.50
C SER A 93 -6.84 11.30 -8.95
N GLN A 94 -7.25 11.96 -7.90
CA GLN A 94 -6.35 12.78 -7.10
C GLN A 94 -5.40 11.87 -6.32
N LYS A 95 -4.13 12.30 -6.25
CA LYS A 95 -3.11 11.56 -5.48
C LYS A 95 -2.64 12.43 -4.32
N ASN A 96 -1.43 12.94 -4.35
CA ASN A 96 -0.97 13.83 -3.29
C ASN A 96 -1.20 15.29 -3.70
N ILE A 97 -1.89 16.06 -2.86
CA ILE A 97 -2.09 17.51 -3.04
C ILE A 97 -1.85 18.15 -1.68
N PHE A 98 -0.76 18.89 -1.53
CA PHE A 98 -0.41 19.49 -0.24
C PHE A 98 0.44 20.75 -0.38
N VAL A 99 0.49 21.49 0.72
CA VAL A 99 1.44 22.54 0.99
C VAL A 99 2.31 22.18 2.18
N GLN A 100 3.59 22.47 2.13
CA GLN A 100 4.54 22.25 3.22
C GLN A 100 5.38 23.50 3.45
N TYR A 101 5.56 23.86 4.71
CA TYR A 101 6.54 24.84 5.17
C TYR A 101 7.67 24.13 5.87
N THR A 102 8.92 24.48 5.61
CA THR A 102 10.10 23.87 6.24
C THR A 102 11.02 24.94 6.80
N SER A 103 11.22 24.91 8.12
CA SER A 103 12.22 25.74 8.81
C SER A 103 13.48 24.92 9.02
N LYS A 104 14.59 25.39 8.47
CA LYS A 104 15.92 24.77 8.63
C LYS A 104 16.62 25.37 9.84
N GLN A 105 17.05 24.52 10.76
CA GLN A 105 17.74 24.91 11.99
C GLN A 105 18.97 24.02 12.21
N ASP A 106 19.94 24.49 13.01
CA ASP A 106 21.16 23.73 13.29
C ASP A 106 20.90 22.34 13.90
N ALA A 107 19.85 22.22 14.72
CA ALA A 107 19.48 20.96 15.36
C ALA A 107 18.76 19.98 14.42
N GLY A 108 18.23 20.45 13.29
CA GLY A 108 17.46 19.70 12.32
C GLY A 108 16.37 20.52 11.63
N ASN A 109 15.72 19.93 10.67
CA ASN A 109 14.65 20.56 9.92
C ASN A 109 13.29 20.32 10.58
N HIS A 110 12.47 21.35 10.65
CA HIS A 110 11.09 21.29 11.14
C HIS A 110 10.14 21.59 9.99
N SER A 111 9.19 20.72 9.72
CA SER A 111 8.23 20.93 8.64
C SER A 111 6.80 20.78 9.14
N VAL A 112 5.89 21.59 8.60
CA VAL A 112 4.45 21.43 8.72
C VAL A 112 3.90 21.22 7.32
N LYS A 113 3.15 20.13 7.14
CA LYS A 113 2.51 19.76 5.86
C LYS A 113 1.00 19.67 6.07
N ALA A 114 0.23 20.30 5.19
CA ALA A 114 -1.23 20.27 5.21
C ALA A 114 -1.77 19.92 3.82
N GLY A 115 -2.78 19.06 3.72
CA GLY A 115 -3.39 18.65 2.47
C GLY A 115 -3.81 17.18 2.45
N TYR A 116 -3.89 16.60 1.25
CA TYR A 116 -4.28 15.21 1.00
C TYR A 116 -3.06 14.40 0.57
N TYR A 117 -2.64 13.45 1.42
CA TYR A 117 -1.44 12.63 1.20
C TYR A 117 -1.46 11.38 2.09
N ASN A 118 -0.54 10.42 1.88
CA ASN A 118 -0.44 9.25 2.74
C ASN A 118 -0.12 9.65 4.18
N ASP A 119 -0.84 9.07 5.14
CA ASP A 119 -0.49 9.25 6.55
C ASP A 119 0.90 8.63 6.86
N PRO A 120 1.58 9.10 7.91
CA PRO A 120 2.93 8.63 8.22
C PRO A 120 2.99 7.16 8.65
N ALA A 121 1.92 6.60 9.21
CA ALA A 121 1.85 5.21 9.67
C ALA A 121 1.45 4.21 8.58
N GLY A 122 1.25 4.68 7.36
CA GLY A 122 0.84 3.85 6.21
C GLY A 122 1.84 2.77 5.77
N SER A 123 2.97 2.63 6.43
CA SER A 123 4.14 1.79 6.17
C SER A 123 5.22 2.44 5.29
N MET A 124 6.44 2.00 5.46
CA MET A 124 7.59 2.43 4.62
C MET A 124 7.33 2.11 3.14
N ALA A 125 6.82 0.91 2.83
CA ALA A 125 6.50 0.52 1.46
C ALA A 125 5.37 1.37 0.86
N ARG A 126 4.37 1.76 1.65
CA ARG A 126 3.26 2.61 1.19
C ARG A 126 3.72 4.03 0.90
N ASN A 127 4.58 4.57 1.74
CA ASN A 127 5.13 5.91 1.60
C ASN A 127 6.17 6.02 0.47
N THR A 128 6.78 4.90 0.05
CA THR A 128 7.66 4.89 -1.13
C THR A 128 6.83 5.01 -2.42
N SER A 129 7.21 5.94 -3.30
CA SER A 129 6.62 6.06 -4.63
C SER A 129 6.85 4.79 -5.45
N LEU A 130 5.85 4.32 -6.21
CA LEU A 130 6.02 3.18 -7.12
C LEU A 130 7.10 3.44 -8.20
N GLY A 131 7.35 4.70 -8.57
CA GLY A 131 8.42 5.05 -9.51
C GLY A 131 9.84 4.91 -8.94
N SER A 132 9.96 4.79 -7.62
CA SER A 132 11.21 4.55 -6.91
C SER A 132 11.21 3.20 -6.19
N TYR A 133 10.21 2.36 -6.45
CA TYR A 133 10.07 1.07 -5.79
C TYR A 133 10.85 -0.01 -6.54
N HIS A 134 11.49 -0.93 -5.83
CA HIS A 134 12.36 -1.96 -6.41
C HIS A 134 11.62 -3.23 -6.86
N PHE A 135 10.30 -3.27 -6.73
CA PHE A 135 9.42 -4.34 -7.19
C PHE A 135 8.24 -3.77 -7.97
N ILE A 136 7.64 -4.57 -8.83
CA ILE A 136 6.47 -4.14 -9.63
C ILE A 136 5.29 -3.76 -8.72
N SER A 137 5.06 -4.50 -7.65
CA SER A 137 4.01 -4.21 -6.66
C SER A 137 4.58 -4.08 -5.26
N ARG A 138 3.84 -3.42 -4.39
CA ARG A 138 4.12 -3.43 -2.95
C ARG A 138 3.85 -4.81 -2.36
N PRO A 139 4.40 -5.13 -1.16
CA PRO A 139 4.09 -6.36 -0.44
C PRO A 139 2.59 -6.48 -0.17
N GLY A 140 2.07 -7.69 -0.23
CA GLY A 140 0.66 -7.96 0.03
C GLY A 140 0.22 -7.53 1.43
N SER A 141 1.07 -7.71 2.45
CA SER A 141 0.81 -7.23 3.81
C SER A 141 0.59 -5.71 3.89
N THR A 142 1.37 -4.93 3.13
CA THR A 142 1.18 -3.49 3.02
C THR A 142 -0.13 -3.14 2.29
N ASN A 143 -0.50 -3.90 1.27
CA ASN A 143 -1.75 -3.67 0.54
C ASN A 143 -2.98 -3.99 1.40
N ALA A 144 -2.91 -5.04 2.25
CA ALA A 144 -4.00 -5.47 3.10
C ALA A 144 -4.15 -4.65 4.39
N LEU A 145 -3.05 -4.24 5.01
CA LEU A 145 -3.02 -3.66 6.36
C LEU A 145 -2.59 -2.19 6.38
N GLY A 146 -1.88 -1.72 5.35
CA GLY A 146 -1.42 -0.34 5.26
C GLY A 146 -2.53 0.59 4.79
N GLU A 147 -2.58 1.77 5.37
CA GLU A 147 -3.59 2.77 5.04
C GLU A 147 -3.21 3.63 3.83
N GLY A 148 -4.18 4.35 3.32
CA GLY A 148 -4.05 5.17 2.13
C GLY A 148 -3.74 6.64 2.39
N ARG A 149 -4.28 7.47 1.51
CA ARG A 149 -4.23 8.93 1.63
C ARG A 149 -5.40 9.43 2.42
N GLU A 150 -5.14 10.44 3.23
CA GLU A 150 -6.13 11.12 4.04
C GLU A 150 -5.90 12.64 3.97
N LEU A 151 -6.94 13.43 4.22
CA LEU A 151 -6.82 14.87 4.36
C LEU A 151 -6.38 15.20 5.79
N GLY A 152 -5.26 15.90 5.95
CA GLY A 152 -4.77 16.19 7.29
C GLY A 152 -3.62 17.17 7.36
N ILE A 153 -3.08 17.28 8.56
CA ILE A 153 -1.93 18.10 8.88
C ILE A 153 -0.91 17.28 9.66
N THR A 154 0.37 17.38 9.30
CA THR A 154 1.48 16.74 10.00
C THR A 154 2.54 17.75 10.39
N TYR A 155 3.15 17.49 11.54
CA TYR A 155 4.43 18.06 11.92
C TYR A 155 5.52 17.00 11.77
N LYS A 156 6.67 17.40 11.23
CA LYS A 156 7.84 16.55 11.03
C LYS A 156 9.09 17.27 11.58
N PHE A 157 9.89 16.52 12.30
CA PHE A 157 11.27 16.86 12.66
C PHE A 157 12.22 15.83 12.05
N GLU A 158 13.31 16.27 11.44
CA GLU A 158 14.33 15.36 10.96
C GLU A 158 15.73 15.97 11.01
N ASN A 159 16.70 15.13 11.39
CA ASN A 159 18.12 15.41 11.28
C ASN A 159 18.87 14.13 10.87
N ASN A 160 20.18 14.09 10.95
CA ASN A 160 20.93 12.91 10.54
C ASN A 160 20.60 11.65 11.37
N THR A 161 20.26 11.79 12.65
CA THR A 161 20.05 10.69 13.60
C THR A 161 18.57 10.36 13.82
N TRP A 162 17.72 11.38 13.84
CA TRP A 162 16.32 11.24 14.21
C TRP A 162 15.37 11.68 13.10
N PHE A 163 14.28 10.97 12.99
CA PHE A 163 13.12 11.37 12.19
C PHE A 163 11.86 11.15 13.03
N ALA A 164 11.01 12.15 13.12
CA ALA A 164 9.73 12.05 13.82
C ALA A 164 8.68 12.81 13.01
N GLN A 165 7.63 12.11 12.60
CA GLN A 165 6.49 12.69 11.90
C GLN A 165 5.21 12.25 12.58
N GLN A 166 4.32 13.18 12.92
CA GLN A 166 3.02 12.91 13.51
C GLN A 166 1.98 13.88 12.99
N GLY A 167 0.73 13.43 12.94
CA GLY A 167 -0.35 14.27 12.43
C GLY A 167 -1.74 13.78 12.78
N VAL A 168 -2.68 14.61 12.39
CA VAL A 168 -4.13 14.36 12.54
C VAL A 168 -4.76 14.44 11.15
N PHE A 169 -5.67 13.52 10.88
CA PHE A 169 -6.30 13.36 9.57
C PHE A 169 -7.79 13.08 9.72
N THR A 170 -8.50 13.24 8.62
CA THR A 170 -9.86 12.71 8.44
C THR A 170 -9.78 11.45 7.58
N GLU A 171 -10.89 10.72 7.46
CA GLU A 171 -10.96 9.60 6.51
C GLU A 171 -10.78 10.04 5.06
N ASP A 172 -10.37 9.11 4.19
CA ASP A 172 -10.16 9.32 2.74
C ASP A 172 -11.42 9.71 1.95
N LYS A 173 -12.53 9.96 2.58
CA LYS A 173 -13.80 10.30 1.93
C LYS A 173 -14.05 11.81 1.84
N TYR A 174 -13.04 12.61 1.57
CA TYR A 174 -13.19 14.06 1.51
C TYR A 174 -14.21 14.57 0.46
N ASN A 175 -14.54 13.75 -0.53
CA ASN A 175 -15.59 14.02 -1.52
C ASN A 175 -16.89 13.25 -1.25
N SER A 176 -16.99 12.53 -0.14
CA SER A 176 -18.20 11.79 0.19
C SER A 176 -19.33 12.76 0.51
N GLN A 177 -20.49 12.54 -0.11
CA GLN A 177 -21.73 13.23 0.20
C GLN A 177 -22.67 12.42 1.09
N GLU A 178 -22.15 11.32 1.66
CA GLU A 178 -22.92 10.50 2.58
C GLU A 178 -23.22 11.27 3.86
N ALA A 179 -24.43 11.14 4.37
CA ALA A 179 -24.79 11.71 5.67
C ALA A 179 -24.02 10.98 6.79
N GLY A 180 -23.68 11.69 7.83
CA GLY A 180 -22.94 11.14 8.95
C GLY A 180 -21.82 12.05 9.42
N PHE A 181 -20.80 11.46 10.05
CA PHE A 181 -19.60 12.18 10.48
C PHE A 181 -18.33 11.52 9.92
N ASN A 182 -17.36 12.34 9.58
CA ASN A 182 -16.04 11.85 9.17
C ASN A 182 -15.30 11.25 10.34
N GLY A 183 -14.55 10.19 10.08
CA GLY A 183 -13.62 9.65 11.04
C GLY A 183 -12.46 10.60 11.34
N VAL A 184 -11.77 10.32 12.43
CA VAL A 184 -10.56 11.05 12.83
C VAL A 184 -9.44 10.06 13.03
N THR A 185 -8.29 10.36 12.41
CA THR A 185 -7.07 9.58 12.50
C THR A 185 -5.98 10.39 13.19
N VAL A 186 -5.26 9.75 14.10
CA VAL A 186 -3.98 10.25 14.64
C VAL A 186 -2.92 9.23 14.25
N ALA A 187 -1.86 9.68 13.58
CA ALA A 187 -0.83 8.81 13.06
C ALA A 187 0.56 9.40 13.26
N GLY A 188 1.55 8.51 13.45
CA GLY A 188 2.93 8.92 13.59
C GLY A 188 3.91 7.85 13.11
N ARG A 189 5.12 8.28 12.75
CA ARG A 189 6.27 7.45 12.38
C ARG A 189 7.52 8.05 12.97
N TRP A 190 8.32 7.23 13.64
CA TRP A 190 9.54 7.65 14.35
C TRP A 190 10.67 6.72 13.98
N LEU A 191 11.81 7.28 13.55
CA LEU A 191 13.00 6.55 13.16
C LEU A 191 14.19 6.98 14.00
N TYR A 192 14.99 5.99 14.37
CA TYR A 192 16.34 6.16 14.89
C TYR A 192 17.35 5.65 13.86
N ARG A 193 18.33 6.48 13.50
CA ARG A 193 19.35 6.23 12.49
C ARG A 193 20.74 6.20 13.16
N PRO A 194 21.11 5.08 13.80
CA PRO A 194 22.41 4.97 14.45
C PRO A 194 23.58 5.02 13.47
N LEU A 195 23.33 4.71 12.22
CA LEU A 195 24.30 4.80 11.13
C LEU A 195 23.62 5.49 9.96
N ASN A 196 24.13 6.64 9.56
CA ASN A 196 23.58 7.41 8.45
C ASN A 196 24.63 8.31 7.82
N ASP A 197 25.39 7.75 6.90
CA ASP A 197 26.38 8.46 6.11
C ASP A 197 26.20 8.22 4.60
N ASN A 198 27.08 8.77 3.78
CA ASN A 198 26.96 8.66 2.32
C ASN A 198 27.06 7.21 1.80
N ASN A 199 27.79 6.35 2.51
CA ASN A 199 28.06 4.98 2.10
C ASN A 199 27.06 3.99 2.69
N GLU A 200 26.71 4.20 3.95
CA GLU A 200 25.87 3.27 4.72
C GLU A 200 24.77 4.00 5.47
N THR A 201 23.62 3.37 5.53
CA THR A 201 22.52 3.80 6.38
C THR A 201 21.89 2.60 7.04
N PHE A 202 21.67 2.71 8.34
CA PHE A 202 20.84 1.78 9.10
C PHE A 202 19.83 2.58 9.90
N HIS A 203 18.54 2.23 9.77
CA HIS A 203 17.53 2.74 10.66
C HIS A 203 16.65 1.63 11.22
N VAL A 204 16.09 1.90 12.36
CA VAL A 204 14.96 1.17 12.96
C VAL A 204 13.86 2.18 13.24
N GLY A 205 12.61 1.73 13.10
CA GLY A 205 11.47 2.61 13.25
C GLY A 205 10.25 1.95 13.85
N LEU A 206 9.38 2.82 14.34
CA LEU A 206 8.06 2.51 14.85
C LEU A 206 7.06 3.40 14.11
N ASN A 207 5.95 2.84 13.70
CA ASN A 207 4.79 3.60 13.29
C ASN A 207 3.56 3.18 14.11
N ALA A 208 2.67 4.13 14.36
CA ALA A 208 1.44 3.88 15.09
C ALA A 208 0.32 4.77 14.55
N ARG A 209 -0.89 4.22 14.50
CA ARG A 209 -2.09 4.89 14.04
C ARG A 209 -3.28 4.50 14.90
N TYR A 210 -4.07 5.47 15.28
CA TYR A 210 -5.41 5.27 15.80
C TYR A 210 -6.39 5.96 14.87
N ALA A 211 -7.40 5.24 14.39
CA ALA A 211 -8.48 5.82 13.62
C ALA A 211 -9.83 5.50 14.25
N ARG A 212 -10.59 6.53 14.52
CA ARG A 212 -12.03 6.39 14.74
C ARG A 212 -12.70 6.41 13.38
N ILE A 213 -13.35 5.31 13.03
CA ILE A 213 -14.03 5.16 11.75
C ILE A 213 -15.26 6.04 11.72
N GLY A 214 -15.45 6.83 10.67
CA GLY A 214 -16.63 7.67 10.49
C GLY A 214 -17.90 6.85 10.38
N GLY A 215 -19.01 7.42 10.82
CA GLY A 215 -20.33 6.82 10.71
C GLY A 215 -21.09 7.33 9.49
N GLY A 216 -21.66 6.43 8.70
CA GLY A 216 -22.69 6.74 7.72
C GLY A 216 -24.07 6.39 8.25
N VAL A 217 -25.08 7.12 7.82
CA VAL A 217 -26.47 6.75 8.06
C VAL A 217 -26.90 5.83 6.92
N GLU A 218 -26.93 4.52 7.19
CA GLU A 218 -27.54 3.60 6.27
C GLU A 218 -29.07 3.76 6.27
N TYR A 219 -29.70 3.28 5.21
CA TYR A 219 -31.15 3.16 5.12
C TYR A 219 -31.70 2.55 6.42
N ASN A 220 -32.57 3.21 7.12
CA ASN A 220 -33.13 2.86 8.43
C ASN A 220 -32.34 3.34 9.67
N ASN A 221 -31.54 4.39 9.58
CA ASN A 221 -30.81 4.99 10.70
C ASN A 221 -29.83 4.05 11.44
N THR A 222 -29.36 3.00 10.80
CA THR A 222 -28.35 2.13 11.39
C THR A 222 -26.95 2.66 11.08
N LEU A 223 -26.22 3.06 12.10
CA LEU A 223 -24.80 3.41 12.00
C LEU A 223 -23.97 2.14 11.89
N LYS A 224 -24.02 1.50 10.74
CA LYS A 224 -23.23 0.30 10.48
C LYS A 224 -22.06 0.64 9.58
N LYS A 225 -20.85 0.36 10.03
CA LYS A 225 -19.69 0.46 9.19
C LYS A 225 -18.97 -0.88 9.07
N THR A 226 -18.72 -1.29 7.85
CA THR A 226 -17.95 -2.48 7.53
C THR A 226 -16.57 -2.04 7.07
N LEU A 227 -15.52 -2.49 7.78
CA LEU A 227 -14.15 -2.34 7.35
C LEU A 227 -13.77 -3.54 6.47
N THR A 228 -13.32 -3.28 5.26
CA THR A 228 -12.85 -4.31 4.35
C THR A 228 -11.33 -4.30 4.31
N LEU A 229 -10.71 -5.45 4.56
CA LEU A 229 -9.27 -5.68 4.37
C LEU A 229 -9.09 -6.70 3.25
N GLY A 230 -8.04 -6.54 2.44
CA GLY A 230 -7.78 -7.51 1.39
C GLY A 230 -6.53 -7.23 0.56
N GLN A 231 -6.06 -8.27 -0.11
CA GLN A 231 -4.99 -8.18 -1.10
C GLN A 231 -5.22 -9.12 -2.28
N SER A 232 -4.77 -8.67 -3.45
CA SER A 232 -4.57 -9.52 -4.63
C SER A 232 -3.19 -10.20 -4.60
N LEU A 233 -2.81 -10.86 -5.69
CA LEU A 233 -1.51 -11.54 -5.84
C LEU A 233 -0.35 -10.60 -6.20
N GLU A 234 -0.24 -9.44 -5.56
CA GLU A 234 0.84 -8.48 -5.77
C GLU A 234 1.03 -8.10 -7.25
N THR A 235 -0.07 -7.83 -7.93
CA THR A 235 -0.14 -7.50 -9.35
C THR A 235 -1.04 -6.30 -9.61
N PHE A 236 -0.91 -5.67 -10.79
CA PHE A 236 -1.77 -4.60 -11.29
C PHE A 236 -2.44 -4.94 -12.62
N VAL A 237 -2.18 -6.11 -13.20
CA VAL A 237 -2.79 -6.52 -14.48
C VAL A 237 -4.14 -7.16 -14.25
N ASP A 238 -4.21 -8.06 -13.26
CA ASP A 238 -5.46 -8.63 -12.77
C ASP A 238 -5.46 -8.55 -11.24
N ASP A 239 -6.04 -7.48 -10.72
CA ASP A 239 -6.18 -7.20 -9.29
C ASP A 239 -7.64 -7.34 -8.79
N THR A 240 -8.51 -7.93 -9.62
CA THR A 240 -9.93 -8.07 -9.34
C THR A 240 -10.23 -9.09 -8.24
N GLU A 241 -9.42 -10.15 -8.18
CA GLU A 241 -9.56 -11.20 -7.18
C GLU A 241 -8.80 -10.88 -5.90
N GLN A 242 -9.51 -10.90 -4.79
CA GLN A 242 -8.96 -10.67 -3.45
C GLN A 242 -8.83 -12.02 -2.75
N PHE A 243 -7.73 -12.75 -3.01
CA PHE A 243 -7.53 -14.12 -2.50
C PHE A 243 -7.43 -14.20 -0.98
N VAL A 244 -6.99 -13.13 -0.33
CA VAL A 244 -6.99 -12.96 1.12
C VAL A 244 -7.75 -11.69 1.43
N SER A 245 -8.93 -11.83 2.00
CA SER A 245 -9.81 -10.70 2.29
C SER A 245 -10.79 -11.00 3.41
N CYS A 246 -11.26 -9.96 4.07
CA CYS A 246 -12.36 -10.07 5.03
C CYS A 246 -13.14 -8.76 5.13
N ASP A 247 -14.44 -8.90 5.39
CA ASP A 247 -15.31 -7.83 5.80
C ASP A 247 -15.53 -7.92 7.32
N ILE A 248 -15.30 -6.82 7.99
CA ILE A 248 -15.38 -6.70 9.45
C ILE A 248 -16.56 -5.78 9.77
N PRO A 249 -17.75 -6.33 10.04
CA PRO A 249 -18.91 -5.52 10.34
C PRO A 249 -18.79 -4.86 11.74
N TRP A 250 -19.51 -3.77 11.95
CA TRP A 250 -19.53 -3.04 13.23
C TRP A 250 -18.14 -2.51 13.65
N ALA A 251 -17.29 -2.18 12.71
CA ALA A 251 -16.00 -1.59 13.02
C ALA A 251 -16.19 -0.16 13.57
N LYS A 252 -15.64 0.11 14.75
CA LYS A 252 -15.68 1.42 15.43
C LYS A 252 -14.38 2.19 15.30
N SER A 253 -13.27 1.50 15.55
CA SER A 253 -11.95 2.10 15.48
C SER A 253 -10.88 1.05 15.16
N THR A 254 -9.75 1.51 14.63
CA THR A 254 -8.56 0.69 14.44
C THR A 254 -7.39 1.23 15.23
N VAL A 255 -6.53 0.32 15.68
CA VAL A 255 -5.19 0.61 16.17
C VAL A 255 -4.22 -0.16 15.30
N ASP A 256 -3.35 0.56 14.61
CA ASP A 256 -2.31 -0.03 13.75
C ASP A 256 -0.95 0.26 14.38
N VAL A 257 -0.10 -0.76 14.43
CA VAL A 257 1.28 -0.64 14.91
C VAL A 257 2.18 -1.35 13.93
N GLY A 258 3.26 -0.69 13.53
CA GLY A 258 4.27 -1.26 12.67
C GLY A 258 5.67 -1.02 13.22
N VAL A 259 6.53 -2.01 13.04
CA VAL A 259 7.98 -1.87 13.27
C VAL A 259 8.69 -2.04 11.95
N GLU A 260 9.71 -1.24 11.72
CA GLU A 260 10.47 -1.23 10.48
C GLU A 260 11.97 -1.22 10.73
N ALA A 261 12.71 -1.80 9.79
CA ALA A 261 14.15 -1.68 9.73
C ALA A 261 14.60 -1.56 8.27
N LEU A 262 15.64 -0.78 8.05
CA LEU A 262 16.28 -0.63 6.75
C LEU A 262 17.79 -0.51 6.94
N TYR A 263 18.51 -1.32 6.16
CA TYR A 263 19.94 -1.19 5.96
C TYR A 263 20.24 -0.99 4.49
N LYS A 264 21.10 -0.08 4.14
CA LYS A 264 21.67 0.01 2.80
C LYS A 264 23.16 0.33 2.88
N ASN A 265 23.90 -0.18 1.93
CA ASN A 265 25.22 0.33 1.56
C ASN A 265 25.24 0.65 0.04
N ASN A 266 26.43 0.84 -0.52
CA ASN A 266 26.56 1.19 -1.94
C ASN A 266 25.99 0.15 -2.90
N LYS A 267 26.02 -1.14 -2.54
CA LYS A 267 25.64 -2.26 -3.44
C LYS A 267 24.51 -3.14 -2.92
N PHE A 268 24.12 -3.01 -1.67
CA PHE A 268 23.16 -3.89 -1.04
C PHE A 268 22.15 -3.09 -0.23
N PHE A 269 20.90 -3.53 -0.24
CA PHE A 269 19.93 -3.11 0.75
C PHE A 269 19.16 -4.31 1.32
N ALA A 270 18.73 -4.16 2.56
CA ALA A 270 17.75 -5.01 3.21
C ALA A 270 16.76 -4.10 3.92
N ARG A 271 15.45 -4.33 3.73
CA ARG A 271 14.42 -3.63 4.47
C ARG A 271 13.25 -4.55 4.76
N GLY A 272 12.56 -4.27 5.85
CA GLY A 272 11.38 -5.05 6.24
C GLY A 272 10.51 -4.30 7.21
N GLU A 273 9.25 -4.72 7.27
CA GLU A 273 8.25 -4.22 8.21
C GLU A 273 7.42 -5.40 8.73
N TYR A 274 6.99 -5.28 9.98
CA TYR A 274 5.93 -6.07 10.54
C TYR A 274 4.78 -5.14 10.93
N LEU A 275 3.58 -5.48 10.49
CA LEU A 275 2.36 -4.69 10.62
C LEU A 275 1.34 -5.48 11.47
N PHE A 276 0.76 -4.81 12.43
CA PHE A 276 -0.32 -5.33 13.27
C PHE A 276 -1.49 -4.37 13.23
N LYS A 277 -2.70 -4.90 13.05
CA LYS A 277 -3.96 -4.15 13.06
C LYS A 277 -4.94 -4.76 14.03
N TYR A 278 -5.43 -3.94 14.96
CA TYR A 278 -6.52 -4.26 15.87
C TYR A 278 -7.76 -3.49 15.45
N VAL A 279 -8.89 -4.17 15.37
CA VAL A 279 -10.20 -3.58 15.01
C VAL A 279 -11.13 -3.73 16.19
N ALA A 280 -11.46 -2.60 16.82
CA ALA A 280 -12.46 -2.55 17.87
C ALA A 280 -13.86 -2.45 17.27
N LYS A 281 -14.80 -3.18 17.87
CA LYS A 281 -16.20 -3.21 17.48
C LYS A 281 -17.04 -2.15 18.20
N GLU A 282 -18.12 -1.70 17.55
CA GLU A 282 -19.13 -0.89 18.20
C GLU A 282 -19.84 -1.71 19.29
N ARG A 283 -19.92 -1.15 20.49
CA ARG A 283 -20.54 -1.78 21.66
C ARG A 283 -21.59 -0.90 22.32
N ASP A 284 -21.91 0.22 21.69
CA ASP A 284 -22.95 1.08 22.21
C ASP A 284 -24.30 0.37 22.16
N SER A 285 -24.92 0.20 23.32
CA SER A 285 -26.13 -0.59 23.47
C SER A 285 -27.34 0.02 22.76
N GLU A 286 -27.41 1.36 22.66
CA GLU A 286 -28.46 2.05 21.93
C GLU A 286 -28.35 1.79 20.42
N THR A 287 -27.15 1.96 19.87
CA THR A 287 -26.90 1.68 18.44
C THR A 287 -27.22 0.23 18.09
N LEU A 288 -26.79 -0.72 18.91
CA LEU A 288 -27.06 -2.15 18.69
C LEU A 288 -28.56 -2.49 18.83
N PHE A 289 -29.24 -1.85 19.77
CA PHE A 289 -30.68 -2.04 19.93
C PHE A 289 -31.47 -1.53 18.74
N ILE A 290 -31.13 -0.35 18.21
CA ILE A 290 -31.75 0.21 17.01
C ILE A 290 -31.51 -0.72 15.81
N ALA A 291 -30.27 -1.23 15.66
CA ALA A 291 -29.95 -2.18 14.60
C ALA A 291 -30.73 -3.48 14.72
N ALA A 292 -30.87 -4.02 15.92
CA ALA A 292 -31.67 -5.22 16.18
C ALA A 292 -33.16 -4.99 15.85
N GLN A 293 -33.73 -3.86 16.25
CA GLN A 293 -35.11 -3.52 15.90
C GLN A 293 -35.35 -3.42 14.40
N ASN A 294 -34.43 -2.81 13.67
CA ASN A 294 -34.53 -2.67 12.21
C ASN A 294 -34.43 -4.02 11.47
N ASN A 295 -33.95 -5.05 12.12
CA ASN A 295 -33.81 -6.39 11.57
C ASN A 295 -34.77 -7.42 12.18
N ILE A 296 -35.74 -7.00 13.00
CA ILE A 296 -36.64 -7.89 13.71
C ILE A 296 -37.46 -8.77 12.77
N ASP A 297 -37.89 -8.23 11.63
CA ASP A 297 -38.68 -8.97 10.64
C ASP A 297 -37.90 -10.13 10.02
N ALA A 298 -36.58 -9.97 9.90
CA ALA A 298 -35.71 -10.99 9.35
C ALA A 298 -35.28 -12.04 10.40
N TRP A 299 -35.18 -11.63 11.68
CA TRP A 299 -34.61 -12.45 12.75
C TRP A 299 -35.61 -12.92 13.80
N GLY A 300 -36.84 -12.44 13.75
CA GLY A 300 -37.93 -12.84 14.63
C GLY A 300 -37.90 -12.24 16.03
N SER A 301 -36.74 -11.88 16.59
CA SER A 301 -36.65 -11.19 17.86
C SER A 301 -35.32 -10.44 18.00
N ILE A 302 -35.31 -9.40 18.82
CA ILE A 302 -34.12 -8.62 19.17
C ILE A 302 -33.08 -9.48 19.88
N ASP A 303 -33.51 -10.29 20.85
CA ASP A 303 -32.62 -11.16 21.63
C ASP A 303 -31.91 -12.19 20.72
N TYR A 304 -32.63 -12.76 19.77
CA TYR A 304 -32.06 -13.67 18.80
C TYR A 304 -31.03 -12.97 17.90
N TRP A 305 -31.34 -11.76 17.43
CA TRP A 305 -30.40 -10.98 16.62
C TRP A 305 -29.12 -10.64 17.41
N ILE A 306 -29.25 -10.21 18.66
CA ILE A 306 -28.09 -9.91 19.54
C ILE A 306 -27.24 -11.16 19.78
N ALA A 307 -27.88 -12.29 20.09
CA ALA A 307 -27.18 -13.56 20.29
C ALA A 307 -26.45 -14.04 19.03
N ALA A 308 -27.08 -13.81 17.88
CA ALA A 308 -26.52 -14.15 16.60
C ALA A 308 -25.46 -13.18 16.06
N ASN A 309 -25.25 -12.02 16.71
CA ASN A 309 -24.24 -11.02 16.35
C ASN A 309 -23.23 -10.78 17.49
N PRO A 310 -22.37 -11.74 17.82
CA PRO A 310 -21.41 -11.56 18.88
C PRO A 310 -20.40 -10.47 18.51
N ILE A 311 -20.30 -9.44 19.36
CA ILE A 311 -19.45 -8.27 19.13
C ILE A 311 -18.10 -8.50 19.82
N LYS A 312 -17.15 -9.07 19.10
CA LYS A 312 -15.76 -9.27 19.54
C LYS A 312 -14.79 -8.55 18.62
N ASP A 313 -13.72 -8.02 19.19
CA ASP A 313 -12.69 -7.31 18.46
C ASP A 313 -11.82 -8.29 17.65
N ASN A 314 -11.26 -7.81 16.57
CA ASN A 314 -10.46 -8.63 15.66
C ASN A 314 -9.01 -8.13 15.57
N LYS A 315 -8.11 -9.05 15.25
CA LYS A 315 -6.66 -8.81 15.15
C LYS A 315 -6.12 -9.43 13.87
N PHE A 316 -5.31 -8.66 13.15
CA PHE A 316 -4.68 -9.08 11.91
C PHE A 316 -3.22 -8.66 11.90
N HIS A 317 -2.40 -9.37 11.15
CA HIS A 317 -0.98 -9.04 11.05
C HIS A 317 -0.37 -9.53 9.75
N GLY A 318 0.78 -8.98 9.43
CA GLY A 318 1.58 -9.36 8.28
C GLY A 318 2.92 -8.67 8.30
N GLY A 319 3.77 -9.03 7.37
CA GLY A 319 5.07 -8.42 7.27
C GLY A 319 5.81 -8.86 6.03
N TYR A 320 6.91 -8.18 5.73
CA TYR A 320 7.74 -8.50 4.59
C TYR A 320 9.22 -8.25 4.89
N LEU A 321 10.05 -8.91 4.10
CA LEU A 321 11.48 -8.67 4.01
C LEU A 321 11.85 -8.51 2.53
N GLU A 322 12.56 -7.45 2.18
CA GLU A 322 13.07 -7.16 0.84
C GLU A 322 14.58 -7.00 0.87
N LEU A 323 15.22 -7.61 -0.13
CA LEU A 323 16.65 -7.56 -0.36
C LEU A 323 16.92 -7.08 -1.78
N GLY A 324 17.98 -6.30 -1.97
CA GLY A 324 18.45 -5.92 -3.28
C GLY A 324 19.97 -5.89 -3.36
N TYR A 325 20.50 -6.32 -4.51
CA TYR A 325 21.91 -6.32 -4.79
C TYR A 325 22.21 -5.71 -6.16
N LEU A 326 23.03 -4.68 -6.16
CA LEU A 326 23.45 -3.96 -7.36
C LEU A 326 24.61 -4.72 -8.05
N ILE A 327 24.34 -5.28 -9.21
CA ILE A 327 25.35 -5.93 -10.04
C ILE A 327 26.34 -4.89 -10.57
N PHE A 328 25.80 -3.80 -11.13
CA PHE A 328 26.55 -2.62 -11.53
C PHE A 328 25.63 -1.39 -11.52
N GLY A 329 26.24 -0.20 -11.51
CA GLY A 329 25.53 1.07 -11.63
C GLY A 329 25.76 2.01 -10.47
N LYS A 330 24.87 2.99 -10.32
CA LYS A 330 24.96 4.01 -9.27
C LYS A 330 24.59 3.43 -7.91
N PRO A 331 25.34 3.77 -6.84
CA PRO A 331 25.06 3.32 -5.48
C PRO A 331 23.64 3.62 -5.04
N TYR A 332 23.10 2.77 -4.15
CA TYR A 332 21.82 3.04 -3.50
C TYR A 332 21.87 4.33 -2.67
N THR A 333 20.81 5.10 -2.76
CA THR A 333 20.63 6.36 -2.03
C THR A 333 19.60 6.21 -0.93
N TYR A 334 19.66 7.11 0.05
CA TYR A 334 18.68 7.21 1.11
C TYR A 334 18.16 8.64 1.21
N ASN A 335 16.86 8.79 1.25
CA ASN A 335 16.21 10.10 1.43
C ASN A 335 16.02 10.37 2.92
N ASN A 336 16.88 11.22 3.48
CA ASN A 336 16.84 11.60 4.89
C ASN A 336 15.52 12.27 5.28
N ALA A 337 14.99 13.12 4.41
CA ALA A 337 13.80 13.90 4.69
C ALA A 337 12.51 13.04 4.75
N GLU A 338 12.53 11.86 4.15
CA GLU A 338 11.37 10.94 4.17
C GLU A 338 11.69 9.62 4.90
N GLY A 339 12.95 9.36 5.23
CA GLY A 339 13.36 8.10 5.85
C GLY A 339 13.15 6.89 4.94
N LEU A 340 13.45 7.01 3.65
CA LEU A 340 13.12 6.01 2.63
C LEU A 340 14.33 5.68 1.74
N LEU A 341 14.37 4.45 1.24
CA LEU A 341 15.31 4.03 0.21
C LEU A 341 14.99 4.76 -1.10
N GLY A 342 16.01 5.28 -1.78
CA GLY A 342 15.87 5.88 -3.10
C GLY A 342 15.67 4.83 -4.20
N GLY A 343 15.20 5.25 -5.36
CA GLY A 343 15.04 4.38 -6.52
C GLY A 343 16.36 3.99 -7.19
N LEU A 344 16.29 3.04 -8.11
CA LEU A 344 17.44 2.58 -8.89
C LEU A 344 17.95 3.71 -9.80
N GLY A 345 19.24 4.00 -9.71
CA GLY A 345 19.90 5.01 -10.53
C GLY A 345 20.01 4.59 -12.00
N GLY A 346 20.21 5.57 -12.89
CA GLY A 346 20.39 5.27 -14.32
C GLY A 346 21.64 4.44 -14.63
N ASN A 347 21.60 3.66 -15.71
CA ASN A 347 22.62 2.71 -16.14
C ASN A 347 22.99 1.73 -15.01
N SER A 348 21.99 1.08 -14.46
CA SER A 348 22.14 0.17 -13.30
C SER A 348 21.36 -1.11 -13.51
N LEU A 349 21.92 -2.21 -13.01
CA LEU A 349 21.28 -3.53 -12.94
C LEU A 349 21.27 -4.00 -11.50
N GLU A 350 20.11 -4.32 -10.98
CA GLU A 350 19.95 -4.94 -9.67
C GLU A 350 19.20 -6.25 -9.73
N LEU A 351 19.49 -7.14 -8.77
CA LEU A 351 18.69 -8.32 -8.45
C LEU A 351 17.98 -8.07 -7.13
N VAL A 352 16.72 -8.49 -7.05
CA VAL A 352 15.89 -8.30 -5.87
C VAL A 352 15.22 -9.59 -5.44
N ALA A 353 14.99 -9.73 -4.14
CA ALA A 353 14.24 -10.82 -3.55
C ALA A 353 13.32 -10.28 -2.46
N ARG A 354 12.11 -10.84 -2.36
CA ARG A 354 11.14 -10.49 -1.30
C ARG A 354 10.45 -11.73 -0.78
N TYR A 355 10.24 -11.75 0.52
CA TYR A 355 9.27 -12.61 1.18
C TYR A 355 8.21 -11.75 1.84
N ASN A 356 6.94 -12.13 1.70
CA ASN A 356 5.79 -11.48 2.33
C ASN A 356 4.87 -12.52 2.96
N TYR A 357 4.34 -12.17 4.11
CA TYR A 357 3.30 -12.91 4.82
C TYR A 357 2.15 -11.99 5.19
N THR A 358 0.92 -12.44 4.96
CA THR A 358 -0.28 -11.71 5.36
C THR A 358 -1.27 -12.68 5.99
N ASN A 359 -1.78 -12.32 7.16
CA ASN A 359 -2.80 -13.09 7.88
C ASN A 359 -4.02 -12.19 8.14
N LEU A 360 -5.12 -12.51 7.47
CA LEU A 360 -6.44 -11.89 7.67
C LEU A 360 -7.43 -12.85 8.34
N SER A 361 -6.92 -13.89 9.02
CA SER A 361 -7.74 -14.78 9.83
C SER A 361 -7.62 -14.44 11.31
N ASN A 362 -8.76 -14.35 11.98
CA ASN A 362 -8.85 -14.22 13.43
C ASN A 362 -9.86 -15.25 13.92
N LEU A 363 -9.44 -16.52 13.92
CA LEU A 363 -10.26 -17.65 14.33
C LEU A 363 -10.35 -17.70 15.85
N ILE A 364 -11.54 -17.99 16.37
CA ILE A 364 -11.84 -18.17 17.79
C ILE A 364 -12.34 -19.59 17.95
N GLU A 365 -11.69 -20.37 18.79
CA GLU A 365 -12.05 -21.77 19.03
C GLU A 365 -13.49 -21.87 19.54
N GLY A 366 -14.25 -22.81 18.97
CA GLY A 366 -15.66 -23.03 19.30
C GLY A 366 -16.64 -22.00 18.72
N GLU A 367 -16.16 -21.01 18.00
CA GLU A 367 -17.00 -20.02 17.32
C GLU A 367 -17.15 -20.33 15.82
N TYR A 368 -18.29 -19.98 15.27
CA TYR A 368 -18.45 -19.90 13.83
C TYR A 368 -17.62 -18.74 13.30
N TYR A 369 -17.19 -18.76 12.05
CA TYR A 369 -16.44 -17.66 11.47
C TYR A 369 -17.13 -17.12 10.24
N SER A 370 -17.13 -15.80 10.19
CA SER A 370 -17.40 -15.08 8.98
C SER A 370 -16.23 -15.31 8.04
N ALA A 371 -16.51 -15.88 6.94
CA ALA A 371 -15.56 -16.01 5.87
C ALA A 371 -15.36 -14.63 5.24
N GLY A 372 -14.29 -14.38 4.53
CA GLY A 372 -14.06 -13.16 3.79
C GLY A 372 -14.99 -12.99 2.59
N ARG A 373 -14.80 -11.92 1.83
CA ARG A 373 -15.65 -11.56 0.68
C ARG A 373 -15.84 -12.65 -0.38
N ASP A 374 -14.90 -13.58 -0.48
CA ASP A 374 -14.80 -14.52 -1.62
C ASP A 374 -14.95 -15.96 -1.21
N GLN A 375 -15.94 -16.22 -0.38
CA GLN A 375 -16.16 -17.57 0.07
C GLN A 375 -16.98 -18.38 -0.89
N TYR A 376 -16.49 -18.43 -2.08
CA TYR A 376 -17.08 -19.28 -3.07
C TYR A 376 -16.45 -20.67 -3.01
N TYR A 377 -17.22 -21.64 -2.55
CA TYR A 377 -16.90 -23.04 -2.72
C TYR A 377 -17.06 -23.44 -4.20
N PRO A 378 -16.15 -24.25 -4.73
CA PRO A 378 -16.43 -25.00 -5.93
C PRO A 378 -17.67 -25.86 -5.68
N GLY A 379 -18.82 -25.46 -6.24
CA GLY A 379 -20.11 -26.10 -5.99
C GLY A 379 -21.21 -25.21 -5.43
N GLY A 380 -20.90 -23.91 -5.19
CA GLY A 380 -21.90 -22.89 -4.89
C GLY A 380 -22.40 -22.84 -3.45
N TYR A 381 -21.69 -23.45 -2.50
CA TYR A 381 -22.06 -23.39 -1.10
C TYR A 381 -21.24 -22.35 -0.37
N MET A 382 -21.91 -21.39 0.26
CA MET A 382 -21.32 -20.55 1.29
C MET A 382 -21.28 -21.36 2.57
N GLN A 383 -20.08 -21.55 3.14
CA GLN A 383 -19.93 -22.28 4.42
C GLN A 383 -20.08 -21.39 5.64
N ASP A 384 -20.49 -20.15 5.47
CA ASP A 384 -20.65 -19.25 6.59
C ASP A 384 -22.08 -19.20 7.06
N TRP A 385 -22.27 -19.98 8.03
CA TRP A 385 -23.43 -19.85 8.86
C TRP A 385 -23.02 -19.80 10.32
N PRO A 386 -23.56 -18.90 11.03
CA PRO A 386 -24.34 -17.74 10.64
C PRO A 386 -23.43 -16.54 10.33
N TYR A 387 -23.94 -15.58 9.62
CA TYR A 387 -23.39 -14.26 9.29
C TYR A 387 -22.76 -13.47 10.46
N ASN A 388 -22.68 -14.05 11.62
CA ASN A 388 -22.60 -13.40 12.90
C ASN A 388 -21.46 -13.89 13.74
N SER A 389 -20.57 -14.67 13.17
CA SER A 389 -19.41 -15.10 13.89
C SER A 389 -18.48 -13.92 14.21
N ALA A 390 -18.02 -13.87 15.44
CA ALA A 390 -16.95 -12.98 15.84
C ALA A 390 -15.60 -13.37 15.22
N ALA A 391 -15.46 -14.62 14.80
CA ALA A 391 -14.27 -15.15 14.15
C ALA A 391 -14.25 -14.78 12.67
N ILE A 392 -13.09 -14.41 12.17
CA ILE A 392 -12.87 -14.03 10.77
C ILE A 392 -11.93 -15.05 10.12
N SER A 393 -12.32 -15.58 8.95
CA SER A 393 -11.51 -16.48 8.13
C SER A 393 -11.12 -15.81 6.81
N GLY A 394 -10.34 -14.74 6.87
CA GLY A 394 -9.89 -14.01 5.69
C GLY A 394 -8.75 -14.67 4.91
N GLY A 395 -8.16 -15.73 5.48
CA GLY A 395 -7.06 -16.49 4.89
C GLY A 395 -5.68 -15.95 5.23
N ASN A 396 -4.68 -16.79 4.94
CA ASN A 396 -3.26 -16.48 5.10
C ASN A 396 -2.57 -16.68 3.75
N ILE A 397 -1.62 -15.85 3.42
CA ILE A 397 -0.84 -15.97 2.19
C ILE A 397 0.65 -15.73 2.45
N HIS A 398 1.46 -16.60 1.88
CA HIS A 398 2.91 -16.46 1.79
C HIS A 398 3.29 -16.16 0.35
N SER A 399 4.11 -15.16 0.13
CA SER A 399 4.59 -14.80 -1.20
C SER A 399 6.10 -14.72 -1.22
N ALA A 400 6.73 -15.32 -2.22
CA ALA A 400 8.16 -15.23 -2.45
C ALA A 400 8.41 -14.71 -3.86
N THR A 401 9.10 -13.58 -3.97
CA THR A 401 9.39 -12.91 -5.24
C THR A 401 10.89 -12.84 -5.46
N ILE A 402 11.32 -13.13 -6.67
CA ILE A 402 12.66 -12.79 -7.19
C ILE A 402 12.50 -11.90 -8.41
N GLY A 403 13.44 -11.02 -8.64
CA GLY A 403 13.36 -10.11 -9.77
C GLY A 403 14.69 -9.53 -10.20
N ALA A 404 14.67 -8.90 -11.37
CA ALA A 404 15.77 -8.13 -11.92
C ALA A 404 15.23 -6.81 -12.49
N ASN A 405 15.91 -5.72 -12.18
CA ASN A 405 15.56 -4.39 -12.64
C ASN A 405 16.75 -3.78 -13.38
N TYR A 406 16.49 -3.29 -14.59
CA TYR A 406 17.46 -2.58 -15.37
C TYR A 406 16.98 -1.16 -15.66
N SER A 407 17.75 -0.18 -15.21
CA SER A 407 17.51 1.24 -15.50
C SER A 407 18.44 1.68 -16.62
N PHE A 408 17.88 2.00 -17.79
CA PHE A 408 18.66 2.51 -18.94
C PHE A 408 19.27 3.87 -18.62
N ASN A 409 18.47 4.70 -18.02
CA ASN A 409 18.83 6.06 -17.60
C ASN A 409 17.89 6.49 -16.45
N LYS A 410 17.95 7.73 -16.00
CA LYS A 410 17.09 8.24 -14.92
C LYS A 410 15.58 8.26 -15.26
N PHE A 411 15.20 8.06 -16.53
CA PHE A 411 13.83 8.18 -17.03
C PHE A 411 13.16 6.87 -17.37
N CYS A 412 13.94 5.90 -17.84
CA CYS A 412 13.42 4.66 -18.40
C CYS A 412 14.03 3.45 -17.70
N SER A 413 13.19 2.56 -17.21
CA SER A 413 13.61 1.28 -16.64
C SER A 413 12.66 0.14 -16.99
N VAL A 414 13.19 -1.07 -16.95
CA VAL A 414 12.44 -2.32 -17.11
C VAL A 414 12.62 -3.16 -15.85
N MET A 415 11.53 -3.72 -15.36
CA MET A 415 11.51 -4.61 -14.21
C MET A 415 10.94 -5.96 -14.61
N LEU A 416 11.48 -7.03 -14.07
CA LEU A 416 11.00 -8.40 -14.23
C LEU A 416 10.87 -9.04 -12.85
N ASN A 417 9.69 -9.53 -12.51
CA ASN A 417 9.43 -10.23 -11.26
C ASN A 417 8.79 -11.59 -11.53
N TYR A 418 9.28 -12.63 -10.87
CA TYR A 418 8.59 -13.89 -10.70
C TYR A 418 8.19 -14.04 -9.25
N THR A 419 6.91 -14.35 -9.01
CA THR A 419 6.37 -14.53 -7.67
C THR A 419 5.66 -15.87 -7.55
N TYR A 420 5.98 -16.60 -6.51
CA TYR A 420 5.23 -17.76 -6.03
C TYR A 420 4.41 -17.37 -4.83
N HIS A 421 3.12 -17.68 -4.85
CA HIS A 421 2.20 -17.47 -3.74
C HIS A 421 1.66 -18.80 -3.24
N LYS A 422 1.67 -18.97 -1.93
CA LYS A 422 1.01 -20.08 -1.25
C LYS A 422 -0.10 -19.55 -0.36
N LEU A 423 -1.33 -19.89 -0.72
CA LEU A 423 -2.51 -19.58 0.04
C LEU A 423 -2.78 -20.70 1.04
N ASP A 424 -2.94 -20.35 2.31
CA ASP A 424 -3.31 -21.25 3.38
C ASP A 424 -4.72 -20.90 3.88
N ARG A 425 -5.69 -21.74 3.49
CA ARG A 425 -7.09 -21.68 3.86
C ARG A 425 -7.59 -23.10 4.11
N ASP A 426 -7.33 -23.61 5.29
CA ASP A 426 -7.51 -25.02 5.63
C ASP A 426 -8.95 -25.54 5.46
N LYS A 427 -9.93 -24.67 5.50
CA LYS A 427 -11.33 -25.08 5.45
C LYS A 427 -11.97 -24.94 4.06
N TYR A 428 -11.22 -24.49 3.05
CA TYR A 428 -11.74 -24.26 1.71
C TYR A 428 -10.91 -24.97 0.66
N SER A 429 -11.58 -25.58 -0.32
CA SER A 429 -10.95 -26.17 -1.50
C SER A 429 -10.63 -25.09 -2.52
N TYR A 430 -9.70 -24.19 -2.20
CA TYR A 430 -9.19 -23.21 -3.13
C TYR A 430 -7.87 -23.64 -3.75
N ASP A 431 -7.49 -22.96 -4.82
CA ASP A 431 -6.12 -22.92 -5.25
C ASP A 431 -5.22 -22.57 -4.06
N LYS A 432 -4.22 -23.40 -3.89
CA LYS A 432 -3.22 -23.16 -2.83
C LYS A 432 -1.94 -22.58 -3.39
N ASN A 433 -1.71 -22.72 -4.69
CA ASN A 433 -0.46 -22.34 -5.33
C ASN A 433 -0.74 -21.47 -6.56
N PHE A 434 -0.10 -20.32 -6.59
CA PHE A 434 -0.17 -19.39 -7.72
C PHE A 434 1.25 -19.01 -8.15
N HIS A 435 1.43 -18.84 -9.43
CA HIS A 435 2.68 -18.35 -10.02
C HIS A 435 2.36 -17.16 -10.89
N SER A 436 3.13 -16.09 -10.75
CA SER A 436 3.05 -14.95 -11.62
C SER A 436 4.42 -14.58 -12.18
N LEU A 437 4.47 -14.33 -13.48
CA LEU A 437 5.61 -13.72 -14.14
C LEU A 437 5.16 -12.37 -14.67
N GLN A 438 5.79 -11.31 -14.22
CA GLN A 438 5.40 -9.95 -14.51
C GLN A 438 6.58 -9.15 -15.05
N ALA A 439 6.31 -8.27 -16.01
CA ALA A 439 7.28 -7.31 -16.51
C ALA A 439 6.64 -5.91 -16.53
N ARG A 440 7.43 -4.90 -16.20
CA ARG A 440 7.05 -3.47 -16.22
C ARG A 440 8.00 -2.67 -17.05
N LEU A 441 7.46 -1.80 -17.90
CA LEU A 441 8.16 -0.65 -18.46
C LEU A 441 7.75 0.58 -17.65
N LEU A 442 8.72 1.23 -17.02
CA LEU A 442 8.56 2.48 -16.32
C LEU A 442 9.21 3.61 -17.12
N PHE A 443 8.47 4.67 -17.37
CA PHE A 443 8.97 5.94 -17.88
C PHE A 443 8.55 7.06 -16.93
N GLN A 444 9.49 7.91 -16.52
CA GLN A 444 9.21 9.06 -15.63
C GLN A 444 10.23 10.19 -15.81
N PHE A 445 9.77 11.40 -15.59
CA PHE A 445 10.61 12.59 -15.55
C PHE A 445 10.06 13.64 -14.59
#